data_7245fee02cf3d08207552a4be6479401
#
_entry.id   7245fee02cf3d08207552a4be6479401
#
_cell.length_a   1.000
_cell.length_b   1.000
_cell.length_c   1.000
_cell.angle_alpha   90.00
_cell.angle_beta   90.00
_cell.angle_gamma   90.00
#
_symmetry.space_group_name_H-M   'P 1'
#
loop_
_entity.id
_entity.type
_entity.pdbx_description
1 polymer ?
#
loop_
_entity_poly.entity_id
_entity_poly.type
_entity_poly.pdbx_seq_one_letter_code
_entity_poly.pdbx_strand_id
1 'polypeptide(L)'
;MKTFASFCIAIVCIAIMIPSQTKAQQTSQDYTIELARLFSQDLFESNGVLFMEPVVKMINATSNSRFFSSAYIPKKVDKPYYRIGVQSMLGFVTDDLRSFTPVMPSKEYDFNDLGEFIGFNILTGEITRLDTAKLIHYIFLNMMHDGVHGKNKGLIQTPNSASTAMGTGDTKFILPHESLDSLFKAHPLYNFPQMPQFLKDTINSAIYQFPTEFTLYGGNDLSAIFAAVPQIEIGSLYGTELLIRLIPPVDLGETVGKFAFWGLGLKHSISQYLHDNHSTLANFDEPVNPYDIAVQVVYQGTSLKNTVGITKADLEANATIYNANLHGSYNLGGGFEAYTGVGFEQITINSTYKYFLPVEIQWQLGLLEQGKSEPTPGYPGDQNPQSTDLTFTDTNIKWTIGMTAKFGNIRTILDYSLSKFNVLSFGLVYEL
;
A
#
# COMPACT_ATOMS: atom_id res chain seq x y z
N MET A 1 -22.65 11.28 -41.54
CA MET A 1 -21.86 10.60 -42.57
C MET A 1 -20.93 11.48 -43.40
N LYS A 2 -21.34 12.71 -43.79
CA LYS A 2 -20.45 13.64 -44.57
C LYS A 2 -19.27 14.21 -43.76
N THR A 3 -19.44 14.47 -42.47
CA THR A 3 -18.40 14.96 -41.55
C THR A 3 -17.33 13.91 -41.25
N PHE A 4 -17.69 12.62 -41.24
CA PHE A 4 -16.76 11.50 -41.00
C PHE A 4 -15.81 11.26 -42.21
N ALA A 5 -16.32 11.40 -43.42
CA ALA A 5 -15.50 11.29 -44.63
C ALA A 5 -14.47 12.43 -44.76
N SER A 6 -14.83 13.65 -44.33
CA SER A 6 -13.90 14.80 -44.30
C SER A 6 -12.81 14.63 -43.26
N PHE A 7 -13.10 13.98 -42.13
CA PHE A 7 -12.14 13.69 -41.11
C PHE A 7 -11.07 12.64 -41.55
N CYS A 8 -11.52 11.65 -42.33
CA CYS A 8 -10.62 10.63 -42.90
C CYS A 8 -9.70 11.20 -44.01
N ILE A 9 -10.18 12.15 -44.80
CA ILE A 9 -9.37 12.75 -45.90
C ILE A 9 -8.27 13.66 -45.32
N ALA A 10 -8.50 14.32 -44.17
CA ALA A 10 -7.51 15.17 -43.52
C ALA A 10 -6.28 14.42 -43.05
N ILE A 11 -6.42 13.15 -42.63
CA ILE A 11 -5.29 12.31 -42.16
C ILE A 11 -4.35 11.93 -43.33
N VAL A 12 -4.86 11.78 -44.56
CA VAL A 12 -4.06 11.37 -45.74
C VAL A 12 -3.13 12.45 -46.25
N CYS A 13 -3.51 13.74 -46.14
CA CYS A 13 -2.67 14.84 -46.62
C CYS A 13 -1.51 15.22 -45.71
N ILE A 14 -1.49 14.70 -44.48
CA ILE A 14 -0.58 15.15 -43.41
C ILE A 14 0.74 14.35 -43.36
N ALA A 15 0.79 13.17 -43.98
CA ALA A 15 2.03 12.39 -44.04
C ALA A 15 3.20 13.12 -44.77
N ILE A 16 2.94 14.32 -45.33
CA ILE A 16 3.91 15.02 -46.21
C ILE A 16 4.51 16.28 -45.58
N MET A 17 3.94 16.82 -44.49
CA MET A 17 4.45 18.06 -43.89
C MET A 17 4.57 18.01 -42.36
N ILE A 18 5.44 17.12 -41.87
CA ILE A 18 5.98 17.32 -40.52
C ILE A 18 7.17 18.26 -40.66
N PRO A 19 7.12 19.51 -40.17
CA PRO A 19 8.30 20.34 -40.13
C PRO A 19 9.34 19.60 -39.28
N SER A 20 10.52 19.38 -39.83
CA SER A 20 11.70 18.85 -39.14
C SER A 20 12.12 19.85 -38.05
N GLN A 21 11.41 19.85 -36.93
CA GLN A 21 11.98 20.41 -35.71
C GLN A 21 13.03 19.42 -35.26
N THR A 22 14.28 19.86 -35.20
CA THR A 22 15.44 19.18 -34.64
C THR A 22 15.29 18.94 -33.15
N LYS A 23 14.32 18.10 -32.75
CA LYS A 23 14.42 17.28 -31.56
C LYS A 23 15.23 16.06 -31.99
N ALA A 24 16.22 15.66 -31.21
CA ALA A 24 16.93 14.40 -31.39
C ALA A 24 15.84 13.34 -31.70
N GLN A 25 15.93 12.70 -32.86
CA GLN A 25 14.95 11.72 -33.30
C GLN A 25 15.04 10.55 -32.32
N GLN A 26 13.98 10.34 -31.50
CA GLN A 26 13.90 9.22 -30.62
C GLN A 26 14.06 7.92 -31.43
N THR A 27 14.94 7.05 -30.99
CA THR A 27 15.16 5.75 -31.63
C THR A 27 14.03 4.79 -31.24
N SER A 28 13.84 3.70 -31.97
CA SER A 28 12.88 2.65 -31.59
C SER A 28 13.22 2.06 -30.23
N GLN A 29 14.50 2.01 -29.86
CA GLN A 29 14.95 1.58 -28.53
C GLN A 29 14.49 2.52 -27.43
N ASP A 30 14.50 3.84 -27.65
CA ASP A 30 13.99 4.81 -26.66
C ASP A 30 12.49 4.61 -26.39
N TYR A 31 11.69 4.32 -27.43
CA TYR A 31 10.28 3.99 -27.27
C TYR A 31 10.05 2.66 -26.54
N THR A 32 10.91 1.66 -26.77
CA THR A 32 10.83 0.38 -26.06
C THR A 32 11.14 0.56 -24.57
N ILE A 33 12.18 1.32 -24.24
CA ILE A 33 12.55 1.62 -22.86
C ILE A 33 11.41 2.38 -22.16
N GLU A 34 10.83 3.38 -22.82
CA GLU A 34 9.72 4.16 -22.25
C GLU A 34 8.46 3.30 -22.08
N LEU A 35 8.13 2.44 -23.06
CA LEU A 35 7.03 1.49 -22.94
C LEU A 35 7.25 0.53 -21.77
N ALA A 36 8.46 0.03 -21.57
CA ALA A 36 8.79 -0.86 -20.46
C ALA A 36 8.65 -0.15 -19.09
N ARG A 37 9.01 1.14 -19.01
CA ARG A 37 8.80 1.96 -17.81
C ARG A 37 7.32 2.12 -17.51
N LEU A 38 6.53 2.57 -18.47
CA LEU A 38 5.09 2.79 -18.30
C LEU A 38 4.38 1.49 -17.94
N PHE A 39 4.69 0.38 -18.61
CA PHE A 39 4.09 -0.91 -18.28
C PHE A 39 4.52 -1.42 -16.90
N SER A 40 5.79 -1.24 -16.51
CA SER A 40 6.26 -1.57 -15.17
C SER A 40 5.54 -0.75 -14.10
N GLN A 41 5.29 0.53 -14.35
CA GLN A 41 4.51 1.40 -13.48
C GLN A 41 3.07 0.92 -13.34
N ASP A 42 2.39 0.64 -14.46
CA ASP A 42 1.02 0.12 -14.45
C ASP A 42 0.92 -1.22 -13.70
N LEU A 43 1.91 -2.11 -13.87
CA LEU A 43 1.96 -3.38 -13.18
C LEU A 43 2.10 -3.19 -11.67
N PHE A 44 2.94 -2.25 -11.25
CA PHE A 44 3.11 -1.89 -9.85
C PHE A 44 1.84 -1.23 -9.28
N GLU A 45 1.23 -0.28 -9.97
CA GLU A 45 0.01 0.40 -9.54
C GLU A 45 -1.17 -0.57 -9.41
N SER A 46 -1.33 -1.48 -10.37
CA SER A 46 -2.42 -2.46 -10.37
C SER A 46 -2.28 -3.53 -9.27
N ASN A 47 -1.06 -3.87 -8.85
CA ASN A 47 -0.79 -4.97 -7.94
C ASN A 47 -0.23 -4.53 -6.58
N GLY A 48 0.34 -3.34 -6.48
CA GLY A 48 1.03 -2.86 -5.28
C GLY A 48 0.11 -2.76 -4.06
N VAL A 49 -1.14 -2.34 -4.25
CA VAL A 49 -2.12 -2.28 -3.16
C VAL A 49 -2.44 -3.69 -2.65
N LEU A 50 -2.68 -4.64 -3.54
CA LEU A 50 -2.97 -6.03 -3.21
C LEU A 50 -1.77 -6.71 -2.52
N PHE A 51 -0.56 -6.43 -3.01
CA PHE A 51 0.68 -6.91 -2.42
C PHE A 51 0.88 -6.44 -0.98
N MET A 52 0.60 -5.16 -0.69
CA MET A 52 0.80 -4.53 0.61
C MET A 52 -0.41 -4.64 1.56
N GLU A 53 -1.58 -5.03 1.09
CA GLU A 53 -2.82 -5.07 1.89
C GLU A 53 -2.68 -5.83 3.22
N PRO A 54 -2.01 -7.01 3.30
CA PRO A 54 -1.83 -7.73 4.57
C PRO A 54 -0.97 -6.94 5.56
N VAL A 55 0.04 -6.22 5.10
CA VAL A 55 0.88 -5.35 5.94
C VAL A 55 0.05 -4.21 6.53
N VAL A 56 -0.82 -3.61 5.73
CA VAL A 56 -1.73 -2.54 6.17
C VAL A 56 -2.70 -3.04 7.24
N LYS A 57 -3.33 -4.20 7.02
CA LYS A 57 -4.22 -4.86 8.01
C LYS A 57 -3.48 -5.15 9.31
N MET A 58 -2.25 -5.64 9.22
CA MET A 58 -1.41 -5.94 10.38
C MET A 58 -1.06 -4.67 11.17
N ILE A 59 -0.61 -3.60 10.47
CA ILE A 59 -0.29 -2.32 11.11
C ILE A 59 -1.54 -1.75 11.80
N ASN A 60 -2.71 -1.80 11.15
CA ASN A 60 -3.97 -1.37 11.74
C ASN A 60 -4.26 -2.15 13.02
N ALA A 61 -4.23 -3.47 12.96
CA ALA A 61 -4.55 -4.32 14.10
C ALA A 61 -3.56 -4.17 15.26
N THR A 62 -2.24 -4.14 15.00
CA THR A 62 -1.21 -4.04 16.05
C THR A 62 -1.14 -2.64 16.66
N SER A 63 -1.18 -1.58 15.85
CA SER A 63 -1.19 -0.20 16.35
C SER A 63 -2.40 0.10 17.22
N ASN A 64 -3.55 -0.53 16.92
CA ASN A 64 -4.79 -0.40 17.65
C ASN A 64 -4.97 -1.44 18.78
N SER A 65 -3.92 -2.12 19.19
CA SER A 65 -3.96 -3.09 20.29
C SER A 65 -3.42 -2.48 21.60
N ARG A 66 -3.85 -3.08 22.72
CA ARG A 66 -3.34 -2.75 24.07
C ARG A 66 -3.60 -1.31 24.50
N PHE A 67 -4.75 -0.74 24.21
CA PHE A 67 -5.11 0.60 24.71
C PHE A 67 -5.65 0.59 26.13
N PHE A 68 -6.26 -0.50 26.56
CA PHE A 68 -6.88 -0.63 27.89
C PHE A 68 -6.50 -1.97 28.52
N SER A 69 -6.52 -1.97 29.85
CA SER A 69 -6.33 -3.14 30.69
C SER A 69 -7.32 -3.18 31.84
N SER A 70 -8.03 -2.08 32.04
CA SER A 70 -9.07 -1.87 33.03
C SER A 70 -10.01 -0.77 32.53
N ALA A 71 -11.29 -0.92 32.80
CA ALA A 71 -12.28 0.14 32.58
C ALA A 71 -12.39 1.08 33.82
N TYR A 72 -11.86 0.65 34.95
CA TYR A 72 -11.90 1.47 36.18
C TYR A 72 -11.01 2.71 36.05
N ILE A 73 -11.60 3.87 36.31
CA ILE A 73 -10.91 5.16 36.42
C ILE A 73 -11.50 5.88 37.61
N PRO A 74 -10.73 6.21 38.68
CA PRO A 74 -11.21 6.95 39.79
C PRO A 74 -11.79 8.31 39.36
N LYS A 75 -12.94 8.70 39.85
CA LYS A 75 -13.57 10.01 39.53
C LYS A 75 -12.73 11.16 40.07
N LYS A 76 -12.16 10.99 41.25
CA LYS A 76 -11.35 11.97 41.94
C LYS A 76 -10.16 11.31 42.60
N VAL A 77 -9.01 11.90 42.44
CA VAL A 77 -7.75 11.51 43.09
C VAL A 77 -7.10 12.72 43.71
N ASP A 78 -6.39 12.56 44.84
CA ASP A 78 -5.66 13.64 45.49
C ASP A 78 -4.47 14.13 44.65
N LYS A 79 -3.82 13.19 43.91
CA LYS A 79 -2.73 13.46 43.02
C LYS A 79 -2.95 12.68 41.71
N PRO A 80 -2.53 13.23 40.58
CA PRO A 80 -2.48 12.45 39.34
C PRO A 80 -1.65 11.19 39.55
N TYR A 81 -2.10 10.07 39.00
CA TYR A 81 -1.32 8.85 38.92
C TYR A 81 -0.69 8.70 37.52
N TYR A 82 0.40 7.98 37.47
CA TYR A 82 1.12 7.70 36.24
C TYR A 82 1.33 6.21 36.10
N ARG A 83 1.05 5.68 34.92
CA ARG A 83 1.40 4.32 34.54
C ARG A 83 2.34 4.38 33.35
N ILE A 84 3.50 3.76 33.47
CA ILE A 84 4.50 3.72 32.40
C ILE A 84 4.75 2.26 32.07
N GLY A 85 4.68 1.91 30.79
CA GLY A 85 4.87 0.50 30.40
C GLY A 85 5.25 0.31 28.95
N VAL A 86 5.51 -0.94 28.61
CA VAL A 86 5.74 -1.40 27.25
C VAL A 86 4.63 -2.37 26.89
N GLN A 87 4.03 -2.13 25.73
CA GLN A 87 2.97 -2.96 25.18
C GLN A 87 3.55 -3.73 23.98
N SER A 88 3.55 -5.06 24.09
CA SER A 88 4.06 -5.97 23.05
C SER A 88 2.88 -6.68 22.39
N MET A 89 2.93 -6.79 21.07
CA MET A 89 1.90 -7.39 20.24
C MET A 89 2.53 -8.40 19.29
N LEU A 90 1.91 -9.57 19.17
CA LEU A 90 2.25 -10.62 18.24
C LEU A 90 1.05 -10.91 17.33
N GLY A 91 1.15 -10.53 16.08
CA GLY A 91 0.13 -10.78 15.07
C GLY A 91 0.45 -12.05 14.29
N PHE A 92 -0.58 -12.86 13.98
CA PHE A 92 -0.41 -14.14 13.28
C PHE A 92 -0.80 -13.97 11.80
N VAL A 93 0.09 -14.39 10.91
CA VAL A 93 -0.13 -14.37 9.46
C VAL A 93 -0.76 -15.70 9.04
N THR A 94 -1.99 -15.64 8.56
CA THR A 94 -2.72 -16.79 8.03
C THR A 94 -2.43 -16.99 6.54
N ASP A 95 -2.73 -18.17 5.98
CA ASP A 95 -2.39 -18.50 4.60
C ASP A 95 -3.10 -17.61 3.58
N ASP A 96 -4.31 -17.14 3.89
CA ASP A 96 -5.08 -16.21 3.06
C ASP A 96 -4.44 -14.81 2.94
N LEU A 97 -3.54 -14.46 3.85
CA LEU A 97 -2.78 -13.21 3.81
C LEU A 97 -1.47 -13.31 3.00
N ARG A 98 -1.11 -14.51 2.52
CA ARG A 98 0.17 -14.77 1.86
C ARG A 98 0.11 -14.68 0.34
N SER A 99 -1.08 -14.67 -0.25
CA SER A 99 -1.26 -14.63 -1.69
C SER A 99 -2.47 -13.80 -2.10
N PHE A 100 -2.45 -13.33 -3.34
CA PHE A 100 -3.55 -12.60 -3.95
C PHE A 100 -3.68 -12.99 -5.43
N THR A 101 -4.79 -12.62 -6.06
CA THR A 101 -4.98 -12.77 -7.51
C THR A 101 -4.40 -11.54 -8.22
N PRO A 102 -3.33 -11.68 -8.99
CA PRO A 102 -2.72 -10.53 -9.66
C PRO A 102 -3.55 -10.04 -10.84
N VAL A 103 -3.33 -8.77 -11.19
CA VAL A 103 -4.03 -8.08 -12.28
C VAL A 103 -3.04 -7.76 -13.40
N MET A 104 -3.39 -8.10 -14.64
CA MET A 104 -2.68 -7.65 -15.84
C MET A 104 -3.12 -6.23 -16.16
N PRO A 105 -2.22 -5.24 -16.19
CA PRO A 105 -2.56 -3.89 -16.66
C PRO A 105 -3.14 -3.94 -18.05
N SER A 106 -4.34 -3.36 -18.21
CA SER A 106 -5.03 -3.43 -19.49
C SER A 106 -6.09 -2.35 -19.60
N LYS A 107 -6.39 -1.91 -20.82
CA LYS A 107 -7.43 -0.94 -21.12
C LYS A 107 -8.19 -1.35 -22.37
N GLU A 108 -9.52 -1.33 -22.34
CA GLU A 108 -10.33 -1.57 -23.52
C GLU A 108 -10.12 -0.43 -24.55
N TYR A 109 -10.09 -0.80 -25.82
CA TYR A 109 -9.92 0.17 -26.91
C TYR A 109 -11.17 1.05 -27.04
N ASP A 110 -10.98 2.36 -26.91
CA ASP A 110 -11.99 3.38 -27.27
C ASP A 110 -11.36 4.39 -28.24
N PHE A 111 -12.01 4.59 -29.39
CA PHE A 111 -11.56 5.56 -30.37
C PHE A 111 -11.52 7.00 -29.82
N ASN A 112 -12.38 7.33 -28.87
CA ASN A 112 -12.44 8.67 -28.26
C ASN A 112 -11.18 9.00 -27.45
N ASP A 113 -10.53 8.01 -26.87
CA ASP A 113 -9.29 8.18 -26.11
C ASP A 113 -8.13 8.70 -26.96
N LEU A 114 -8.16 8.46 -28.28
CA LEU A 114 -7.10 8.92 -29.18
C LEU A 114 -6.89 10.44 -29.15
N GLY A 115 -7.92 11.22 -28.79
CA GLY A 115 -7.82 12.66 -28.61
C GLY A 115 -6.86 13.08 -27.49
N GLU A 116 -6.55 12.20 -26.55
CA GLU A 116 -5.56 12.44 -25.49
C GLU A 116 -4.12 12.46 -26.03
N PHE A 117 -3.85 11.69 -27.09
CA PHE A 117 -2.51 11.47 -27.65
C PHE A 117 -2.28 12.23 -28.94
N ILE A 118 -3.37 12.49 -29.69
CA ILE A 118 -3.33 13.13 -31.00
C ILE A 118 -4.19 14.38 -30.96
N GLY A 119 -3.58 15.53 -31.21
CA GLY A 119 -4.29 16.81 -31.39
C GLY A 119 -4.41 17.19 -32.87
N PHE A 120 -5.55 17.71 -33.27
CA PHE A 120 -5.81 18.18 -34.62
C PHE A 120 -6.24 19.65 -34.64
N ASN A 121 -5.78 20.36 -35.62
CA ASN A 121 -6.41 21.66 -36.00
C ASN A 121 -7.68 21.36 -36.82
N ILE A 122 -8.84 21.65 -36.25
CA ILE A 122 -10.15 21.34 -36.87
C ILE A 122 -10.32 22.09 -38.21
N LEU A 123 -9.66 23.24 -38.40
CA LEU A 123 -9.79 24.04 -39.62
C LEU A 123 -8.87 23.59 -40.76
N THR A 124 -7.64 23.16 -40.41
CA THR A 124 -6.62 22.74 -41.39
C THR A 124 -6.50 21.24 -41.52
N GLY A 125 -7.00 20.49 -40.55
CA GLY A 125 -6.82 19.04 -40.45
C GLY A 125 -5.40 18.62 -40.06
N GLU A 126 -4.51 19.55 -39.71
CA GLU A 126 -3.14 19.28 -39.35
C GLU A 126 -3.02 18.66 -37.96
N ILE A 127 -2.12 17.70 -37.78
CA ILE A 127 -1.75 17.18 -36.45
C ILE A 127 -0.95 18.28 -35.75
N THR A 128 -1.51 18.80 -34.67
CA THR A 128 -0.88 19.84 -33.83
C THR A 128 -0.10 19.23 -32.66
N ARG A 129 -0.43 18.00 -32.27
CA ARG A 129 0.22 17.24 -31.19
C ARG A 129 0.19 15.76 -31.51
N LEU A 130 1.32 15.09 -31.34
CA LEU A 130 1.42 13.63 -31.36
C LEU A 130 2.35 13.21 -30.22
N ASP A 131 1.79 12.57 -29.20
CA ASP A 131 2.56 11.92 -28.12
C ASP A 131 2.74 10.44 -28.49
N THR A 132 3.81 10.16 -29.23
CA THR A 132 4.07 8.82 -29.79
C THR A 132 4.27 7.78 -28.68
N ALA A 133 4.97 8.14 -27.59
CA ALA A 133 5.23 7.20 -26.49
C ALA A 133 3.92 6.79 -25.79
N LYS A 134 3.08 7.75 -25.45
CA LYS A 134 1.78 7.46 -24.81
C LYS A 134 0.83 6.73 -25.77
N LEU A 135 0.84 7.06 -27.06
CA LEU A 135 0.03 6.31 -28.03
C LEU A 135 0.47 4.84 -28.15
N ILE A 136 1.77 4.58 -28.17
CA ILE A 136 2.30 3.20 -28.17
C ILE A 136 1.88 2.47 -26.89
N HIS A 137 2.00 3.12 -25.73
CA HIS A 137 1.58 2.57 -24.45
C HIS A 137 0.07 2.27 -24.43
N TYR A 138 -0.77 3.20 -24.91
CA TYR A 138 -2.21 2.97 -25.02
C TYR A 138 -2.54 1.76 -25.89
N ILE A 139 -1.94 1.66 -27.08
CA ILE A 139 -2.09 0.50 -27.98
C ILE A 139 -1.67 -0.79 -27.24
N PHE A 140 -0.57 -0.75 -26.51
CA PHE A 140 -0.07 -1.89 -25.77
C PHE A 140 -1.06 -2.35 -24.68
N LEU A 141 -1.66 -1.43 -23.90
CA LEU A 141 -2.69 -1.76 -22.94
C LEU A 141 -3.95 -2.35 -23.57
N ASN A 142 -4.34 -1.87 -24.79
CA ASN A 142 -5.44 -2.47 -25.53
C ASN A 142 -5.11 -3.89 -26.00
N MET A 143 -3.88 -4.16 -26.42
CA MET A 143 -3.41 -5.50 -26.74
C MET A 143 -3.47 -6.43 -25.53
N MET A 144 -3.07 -5.95 -24.35
CA MET A 144 -3.20 -6.71 -23.09
C MET A 144 -4.68 -7.03 -22.81
N HIS A 145 -5.58 -6.05 -22.96
CA HIS A 145 -7.02 -6.27 -22.78
C HIS A 145 -7.56 -7.33 -23.75
N ASP A 146 -7.22 -7.23 -25.03
CA ASP A 146 -7.68 -8.18 -26.04
C ASP A 146 -7.12 -9.59 -25.80
N GLY A 147 -5.85 -9.71 -25.42
CA GLY A 147 -5.19 -10.99 -25.11
C GLY A 147 -5.70 -11.68 -23.85
N VAL A 148 -6.17 -10.92 -22.85
CA VAL A 148 -6.67 -11.46 -21.57
C VAL A 148 -8.19 -11.61 -21.57
N HIS A 149 -8.94 -10.63 -22.09
CA HIS A 149 -10.39 -10.54 -21.95
C HIS A 149 -11.18 -10.48 -23.26
N GLY A 150 -10.51 -10.07 -24.36
CA GLY A 150 -11.14 -9.77 -25.65
C GLY A 150 -11.30 -10.96 -26.58
N LYS A 151 -11.30 -10.69 -27.88
CA LYS A 151 -11.50 -11.70 -28.95
C LYS A 151 -10.33 -12.69 -29.05
N ASN A 152 -9.13 -12.24 -28.73
CA ASN A 152 -7.90 -13.03 -28.77
C ASN A 152 -7.51 -13.57 -27.37
N LYS A 153 -8.52 -13.78 -26.51
CA LYS A 153 -8.33 -14.30 -25.15
C LYS A 153 -7.50 -15.57 -25.13
N GLY A 154 -6.49 -15.58 -24.26
CA GLY A 154 -5.57 -16.71 -24.08
C GLY A 154 -4.21 -16.51 -24.74
N LEU A 155 -4.02 -15.49 -25.61
CA LEU A 155 -2.70 -15.12 -26.12
C LEU A 155 -1.82 -14.50 -25.04
N ILE A 156 -2.43 -13.83 -24.06
CA ILE A 156 -1.76 -13.36 -22.85
C ILE A 156 -2.47 -13.98 -21.65
N GLN A 157 -1.67 -14.45 -20.69
CA GLN A 157 -2.19 -15.08 -19.48
C GLN A 157 -1.78 -14.29 -18.25
N THR A 158 -2.76 -13.98 -17.39
CA THR A 158 -2.49 -13.46 -16.05
C THR A 158 -2.20 -14.65 -15.13
N PRO A 159 -1.14 -14.59 -14.31
CA PRO A 159 -0.89 -15.62 -13.31
C PRO A 159 -2.10 -15.81 -12.37
N ASN A 160 -2.37 -17.05 -11.96
CA ASN A 160 -3.54 -17.34 -11.10
C ASN A 160 -3.37 -16.84 -9.67
N SER A 161 -2.13 -16.71 -9.21
CA SER A 161 -1.79 -16.30 -7.86
C SER A 161 -0.44 -15.61 -7.83
N ALA A 162 -0.30 -14.62 -6.97
CA ALA A 162 0.95 -13.95 -6.65
C ALA A 162 1.13 -13.87 -5.14
N SER A 163 2.38 -13.82 -4.68
CA SER A 163 2.69 -13.64 -3.27
C SER A 163 2.45 -12.21 -2.83
N THR A 164 1.90 -12.03 -1.62
CA THR A 164 1.88 -10.74 -0.93
C THR A 164 3.24 -10.43 -0.29
N ALA A 165 3.39 -9.27 0.33
CA ALA A 165 4.57 -8.92 1.13
C ALA A 165 4.83 -9.88 2.31
N MET A 166 3.83 -10.67 2.73
CA MET A 166 3.94 -11.68 3.79
C MET A 166 4.09 -13.10 3.25
N GLY A 167 3.93 -13.31 1.95
CA GLY A 167 4.11 -14.60 1.28
C GLY A 167 5.53 -14.81 0.79
N THR A 168 5.72 -15.84 -0.02
CA THR A 168 7.00 -16.17 -0.65
C THR A 168 6.78 -16.68 -2.08
N GLY A 169 7.83 -16.60 -2.90
CA GLY A 169 7.82 -17.03 -4.29
C GLY A 169 7.49 -15.91 -5.27
N ASP A 170 8.30 -15.83 -6.31
CA ASP A 170 8.18 -14.82 -7.36
C ASP A 170 7.10 -15.22 -8.36
N THR A 171 6.41 -14.23 -8.88
CA THR A 171 5.36 -14.40 -9.88
C THR A 171 5.77 -13.72 -11.18
N LYS A 172 5.70 -14.46 -12.30
CA LYS A 172 6.15 -14.01 -13.60
C LYS A 172 4.96 -13.70 -14.50
N PHE A 173 4.97 -12.51 -15.07
CA PHE A 173 4.08 -12.11 -16.16
C PHE A 173 4.81 -12.34 -17.47
N ILE A 174 4.31 -13.28 -18.27
CA ILE A 174 4.96 -13.70 -19.53
C ILE A 174 4.25 -13.02 -20.71
N LEU A 175 5.03 -12.35 -21.54
CA LEU A 175 4.58 -11.58 -22.70
C LEU A 175 5.33 -12.05 -23.95
N PRO A 176 4.92 -13.18 -24.58
CA PRO A 176 5.61 -13.72 -25.74
C PRO A 176 5.54 -12.76 -26.94
N HIS A 177 6.65 -12.51 -27.62
CA HIS A 177 6.70 -11.61 -28.77
C HIS A 177 5.73 -12.03 -29.89
N GLU A 178 5.54 -13.33 -30.10
CA GLU A 178 4.60 -13.87 -31.11
C GLU A 178 3.17 -13.53 -30.79
N SER A 179 2.79 -13.57 -29.47
CA SER A 179 1.47 -13.16 -28.99
C SER A 179 1.27 -11.68 -29.17
N LEU A 180 2.27 -10.86 -28.79
CA LEU A 180 2.22 -9.41 -28.93
C LEU A 180 2.11 -8.98 -30.41
N ASP A 181 2.89 -9.59 -31.32
CA ASP A 181 2.79 -9.34 -32.74
C ASP A 181 1.42 -9.69 -33.32
N SER A 182 0.87 -10.85 -32.92
CA SER A 182 -0.48 -11.27 -33.31
C SER A 182 -1.56 -10.30 -32.83
N LEU A 183 -1.48 -9.84 -31.57
CA LEU A 183 -2.40 -8.88 -30.98
C LEU A 183 -2.29 -7.51 -31.67
N PHE A 184 -1.07 -7.05 -31.98
CA PHE A 184 -0.89 -5.79 -32.70
C PHE A 184 -1.48 -5.85 -34.11
N LYS A 185 -1.27 -6.94 -34.87
CA LYS A 185 -1.87 -7.14 -36.19
C LYS A 185 -3.40 -7.21 -36.15
N ALA A 186 -3.97 -7.68 -35.04
CA ALA A 186 -5.41 -7.71 -34.82
C ALA A 186 -5.98 -6.36 -34.35
N HIS A 187 -5.15 -5.45 -33.85
CA HIS A 187 -5.57 -4.18 -33.28
C HIS A 187 -6.24 -3.29 -34.34
N PRO A 188 -7.37 -2.59 -34.00
CA PRO A 188 -8.10 -1.74 -34.95
C PRO A 188 -7.22 -0.69 -35.65
N LEU A 189 -6.29 -0.08 -34.93
CA LEU A 189 -5.38 0.93 -35.50
C LEU A 189 -4.38 0.34 -36.49
N TYR A 190 -3.92 -0.88 -36.31
CA TYR A 190 -3.02 -1.51 -37.28
C TYR A 190 -3.65 -1.62 -38.65
N ASN A 191 -4.91 -1.97 -38.71
CA ASN A 191 -5.69 -2.13 -39.93
C ASN A 191 -6.34 -0.82 -40.42
N PHE A 192 -6.12 0.29 -39.70
CA PHE A 192 -6.63 1.59 -40.09
C PHE A 192 -5.85 2.10 -41.31
N PRO A 193 -6.52 2.41 -42.45
CA PRO A 193 -5.83 2.70 -43.73
C PRO A 193 -4.90 3.91 -43.64
N GLN A 194 -5.16 4.83 -42.74
CA GLN A 194 -4.41 6.06 -42.54
C GLN A 194 -3.29 5.93 -41.48
N MET A 195 -3.10 4.77 -40.89
CA MET A 195 -2.01 4.54 -39.95
C MET A 195 -0.67 4.70 -40.65
N PRO A 196 0.18 5.66 -40.27
CA PRO A 196 1.46 5.88 -40.90
C PRO A 196 2.37 4.64 -40.82
N GLN A 197 3.06 4.27 -41.91
CA GLN A 197 3.92 3.11 -41.92
C GLN A 197 5.04 3.20 -40.89
N PHE A 198 5.64 4.39 -40.70
CA PHE A 198 6.70 4.59 -39.71
C PHE A 198 6.22 4.25 -38.30
N LEU A 199 4.94 4.52 -37.95
CA LEU A 199 4.40 4.21 -36.64
C LEU A 199 4.18 2.71 -36.45
N LYS A 200 3.73 1.99 -37.53
CA LYS A 200 3.65 0.53 -37.52
C LYS A 200 5.03 -0.10 -37.34
N ASP A 201 6.03 0.39 -38.03
CA ASP A 201 7.41 -0.09 -37.95
C ASP A 201 8.01 0.19 -36.56
N THR A 202 7.73 1.36 -35.99
CA THR A 202 8.16 1.71 -34.62
C THR A 202 7.54 0.78 -33.58
N ILE A 203 6.21 0.52 -33.66
CA ILE A 203 5.52 -0.38 -32.73
C ILE A 203 6.02 -1.81 -32.90
N ASN A 204 6.17 -2.31 -34.14
CA ASN A 204 6.73 -3.63 -34.38
C ASN A 204 8.14 -3.77 -33.78
N SER A 205 9.00 -2.79 -34.02
CA SER A 205 10.35 -2.80 -33.44
C SER A 205 10.31 -2.77 -31.90
N ALA A 206 9.43 -1.98 -31.32
CA ALA A 206 9.24 -1.93 -29.86
C ALA A 206 8.78 -3.28 -29.30
N ILE A 207 7.84 -3.97 -29.95
CA ILE A 207 7.36 -5.30 -29.56
C ILE A 207 8.50 -6.33 -29.57
N TYR A 208 9.33 -6.37 -30.61
CA TYR A 208 10.43 -7.34 -30.71
C TYR A 208 11.57 -7.07 -29.72
N GLN A 209 11.72 -5.86 -29.25
CA GLN A 209 12.73 -5.47 -28.26
C GLN A 209 12.16 -5.42 -26.83
N PHE A 210 10.83 -5.58 -26.69
CA PHE A 210 10.17 -5.49 -25.39
C PHE A 210 10.53 -6.69 -24.49
N PRO A 211 10.72 -6.49 -23.19
CA PRO A 211 10.96 -7.59 -22.28
C PRO A 211 9.82 -8.62 -22.31
N THR A 212 10.19 -9.90 -22.37
CA THR A 212 9.21 -11.00 -22.43
C THR A 212 8.73 -11.46 -21.06
N GLU A 213 9.38 -11.02 -20.00
CA GLU A 213 9.09 -11.44 -18.63
C GLU A 213 9.22 -10.26 -17.69
N PHE A 214 8.18 -10.04 -16.87
CA PHE A 214 8.17 -9.12 -15.75
C PHE A 214 7.94 -9.91 -14.48
N THR A 215 8.83 -9.75 -13.49
CA THR A 215 8.78 -10.47 -12.24
C THR A 215 8.19 -9.59 -11.15
N LEU A 216 7.13 -10.06 -10.50
CA LEU A 216 6.65 -9.54 -9.23
C LEU A 216 7.28 -10.40 -8.13
N TYR A 217 8.21 -9.81 -7.40
CA TYR A 217 8.95 -10.50 -6.34
C TYR A 217 8.05 -10.81 -5.16
N GLY A 218 8.25 -11.99 -4.56
CA GLY A 218 7.57 -12.40 -3.34
C GLY A 218 8.02 -11.62 -2.12
N GLY A 219 7.28 -11.78 -1.03
CA GLY A 219 7.61 -11.18 0.26
C GLY A 219 8.59 -12.02 1.08
N ASN A 220 8.55 -11.82 2.40
CA ASN A 220 9.56 -12.35 3.33
C ASN A 220 9.13 -13.63 4.06
N ASP A 221 8.11 -14.36 3.61
CA ASP A 221 7.57 -15.59 4.23
C ASP A 221 7.33 -15.45 5.74
N LEU A 222 6.56 -14.43 6.12
CA LEU A 222 6.31 -14.12 7.51
C LEU A 222 5.19 -15.00 8.08
N SER A 223 5.44 -15.68 9.19
CA SER A 223 4.42 -16.43 9.93
C SER A 223 3.79 -15.63 11.08
N ALA A 224 4.53 -14.66 11.60
CA ALA A 224 4.07 -13.76 12.65
C ALA A 224 4.84 -12.44 12.60
N ILE A 225 4.24 -11.39 13.15
CA ILE A 225 4.86 -10.07 13.25
C ILE A 225 4.79 -9.60 14.69
N PHE A 226 5.92 -9.13 15.19
CA PHE A 226 6.06 -8.57 16.52
C PHE A 226 6.14 -7.06 16.48
N ALA A 227 5.42 -6.39 17.40
CA ALA A 227 5.53 -4.97 17.64
C ALA A 227 5.61 -4.70 19.14
N ALA A 228 6.32 -3.66 19.54
CA ALA A 228 6.39 -3.20 20.93
C ALA A 228 6.32 -1.67 20.96
N VAL A 229 5.48 -1.13 21.84
CA VAL A 229 5.22 0.31 21.91
C VAL A 229 5.30 0.78 23.37
N PRO A 230 6.16 1.76 23.70
CA PRO A 230 6.12 2.44 24.98
C PRO A 230 4.80 3.22 25.14
N GLN A 231 4.21 3.15 26.34
CA GLN A 231 2.93 3.77 26.66
C GLN A 231 2.98 4.42 28.04
N ILE A 232 2.41 5.60 28.13
CA ILE A 232 2.21 6.33 29.38
C ILE A 232 0.72 6.62 29.52
N GLU A 233 0.17 6.35 30.71
CA GLU A 233 -1.21 6.71 31.07
C GLU A 233 -1.16 7.69 32.24
N ILE A 234 -1.97 8.73 32.19
CA ILE A 234 -2.05 9.78 33.21
C ILE A 234 -3.50 9.97 33.59
N GLY A 235 -3.84 9.78 34.85
CA GLY A 235 -5.20 9.94 35.37
C GLY A 235 -5.19 10.55 36.77
N SER A 236 -6.30 10.93 37.29
CA SER A 236 -7.60 11.05 36.67
C SER A 236 -8.08 12.49 36.78
N LEU A 237 -8.78 12.97 35.78
CA LEU A 237 -9.53 14.21 35.83
C LEU A 237 -11.00 13.89 35.52
N TYR A 238 -11.87 13.95 36.54
CA TYR A 238 -13.29 13.61 36.41
C TYR A 238 -13.55 12.28 35.70
N GLY A 239 -12.84 11.22 36.13
CA GLY A 239 -12.96 9.89 35.52
C GLY A 239 -12.41 9.80 34.10
N THR A 240 -11.51 10.71 33.72
CA THR A 240 -10.83 10.71 32.42
C THR A 240 -9.35 10.44 32.60
N GLU A 241 -8.79 9.58 31.72
CA GLU A 241 -7.39 9.20 31.68
C GLU A 241 -6.82 9.53 30.28
N LEU A 242 -5.63 10.14 30.25
CA LEU A 242 -4.86 10.42 29.04
C LEU A 242 -3.91 9.25 28.77
N LEU A 243 -3.83 8.83 27.51
CA LEU A 243 -2.88 7.85 27.03
C LEU A 243 -1.93 8.51 26.03
N ILE A 244 -0.63 8.24 26.17
CA ILE A 244 0.42 8.69 25.27
C ILE A 244 1.26 7.49 24.83
N ARG A 245 1.51 7.38 23.53
CA ARG A 245 2.43 6.43 22.92
C ARG A 245 3.48 7.19 22.13
N LEU A 246 4.73 6.78 22.19
CA LEU A 246 5.80 7.46 21.45
C LEU A 246 6.96 6.51 21.16
N ILE A 247 7.30 6.42 19.88
CA ILE A 247 8.60 5.95 19.41
C ILE A 247 9.23 7.13 18.66
N PRO A 248 10.27 7.77 19.22
CA PRO A 248 10.92 8.88 18.54
C PRO A 248 11.54 8.41 17.22
N PRO A 249 11.87 9.31 16.29
CA PRO A 249 12.52 8.92 15.04
C PRO A 249 13.79 8.09 15.32
N VAL A 250 13.78 6.84 14.89
CA VAL A 250 14.88 5.88 15.05
C VAL A 250 15.23 5.28 13.70
N ASP A 251 16.50 4.99 13.50
CA ASP A 251 16.98 4.23 12.35
C ASP A 251 17.08 2.75 12.77
N LEU A 252 16.25 1.92 12.15
CA LEU A 252 16.17 0.48 12.43
C LEU A 252 16.97 -0.37 11.44
N GLY A 253 17.90 0.26 10.72
CA GLY A 253 18.77 -0.38 9.74
C GLY A 253 18.13 -0.53 8.36
N GLU A 254 18.90 -1.12 7.42
CA GLU A 254 18.55 -1.20 6.00
C GLU A 254 17.25 -1.95 5.73
N THR A 255 16.90 -2.92 6.57
CA THR A 255 15.69 -3.74 6.38
C THR A 255 14.40 -2.96 6.67
N VAL A 256 14.40 -2.10 7.68
CA VAL A 256 13.19 -1.37 8.13
C VAL A 256 13.27 0.12 7.78
N GLY A 257 14.48 0.70 7.83
CA GLY A 257 14.71 2.12 7.59
C GLY A 257 14.41 3.00 8.79
N LYS A 258 14.08 4.27 8.53
CA LYS A 258 13.76 5.27 9.57
C LYS A 258 12.28 5.21 9.91
N PHE A 259 12.00 5.00 11.17
CA PHE A 259 10.65 4.83 11.70
C PHE A 259 10.37 5.82 12.83
N ALA A 260 9.17 6.37 12.85
CA ALA A 260 8.65 7.17 13.95
C ALA A 260 7.17 6.86 14.19
N PHE A 261 6.75 6.87 15.45
CA PHE A 261 5.37 6.60 15.84
C PHE A 261 4.96 7.45 17.04
N TRP A 262 3.74 7.99 17.01
CA TRP A 262 3.15 8.71 18.11
C TRP A 262 1.65 8.40 18.22
N GLY A 263 1.11 8.52 19.42
CA GLY A 263 -0.32 8.33 19.67
C GLY A 263 -0.79 9.07 20.90
N LEU A 264 -2.01 9.58 20.81
CA LEU A 264 -2.73 10.23 21.91
C LEU A 264 -4.10 9.59 22.04
N GLY A 265 -4.52 9.32 23.28
CA GLY A 265 -5.84 8.74 23.57
C GLY A 265 -6.46 9.34 24.82
N LEU A 266 -7.79 9.33 24.84
CA LEU A 266 -8.59 9.71 26.01
C LEU A 266 -9.52 8.55 26.33
N LYS A 267 -9.47 8.09 27.58
CA LYS A 267 -10.37 7.08 28.15
C LYS A 267 -11.24 7.74 29.22
N HIS A 268 -12.54 7.47 29.18
CA HIS A 268 -13.51 8.05 30.09
C HIS A 268 -14.40 6.97 30.70
N SER A 269 -14.54 7.01 32.05
CA SER A 269 -15.38 6.06 32.79
C SER A 269 -16.86 6.39 32.63
N ILE A 270 -17.61 5.44 32.05
CA ILE A 270 -19.09 5.51 32.01
C ILE A 270 -19.68 5.09 33.35
N SER A 271 -19.06 4.16 34.06
CA SER A 271 -19.52 3.67 35.38
C SER A 271 -19.65 4.75 36.40
N GLN A 272 -18.85 5.83 36.31
CA GLN A 272 -18.97 6.96 37.25
C GLN A 272 -20.36 7.66 37.26
N TYR A 273 -21.17 7.46 36.22
CA TYR A 273 -22.53 7.98 36.09
C TYR A 273 -23.59 6.97 36.48
N LEU A 274 -23.23 5.68 36.55
CA LEU A 274 -24.13 4.58 36.87
C LEU A 274 -24.13 4.24 38.37
N HIS A 275 -23.06 4.59 39.08
CA HIS A 275 -22.84 4.23 40.46
C HIS A 275 -22.51 5.47 41.31
N ASP A 276 -23.31 5.74 42.33
CA ASP A 276 -23.13 6.90 43.24
C ASP A 276 -21.78 6.88 44.00
N ASN A 277 -21.18 5.72 44.14
CA ASN A 277 -19.96 5.51 44.91
C ASN A 277 -18.67 6.03 44.25
N HIS A 278 -18.72 6.47 43.01
CA HIS A 278 -17.59 7.14 42.36
C HIS A 278 -17.33 8.57 42.85
N SER A 279 -18.11 9.09 43.76
CA SER A 279 -17.99 10.45 44.30
C SER A 279 -16.94 10.60 45.41
N THR A 280 -16.52 9.50 46.04
CA THR A 280 -15.53 9.52 47.13
C THR A 280 -14.12 9.34 46.56
N LEU A 281 -13.12 9.84 47.32
CA LEU A 281 -11.70 9.53 47.09
C LEU A 281 -11.52 8.01 47.15
N ALA A 282 -11.59 7.36 46.03
CA ALA A 282 -11.27 5.94 45.91
C ALA A 282 -9.76 5.81 45.89
N ASN A 283 -9.24 4.86 46.63
CA ASN A 283 -7.90 4.37 46.41
C ASN A 283 -7.84 3.85 44.99
N PHE A 284 -6.80 4.23 44.25
CA PHE A 284 -6.57 3.83 42.88
C PHE A 284 -6.63 2.29 42.67
N ASP A 285 -6.38 1.54 43.73
CA ASP A 285 -6.22 0.09 43.71
C ASP A 285 -7.49 -0.70 44.07
N GLU A 286 -8.52 -0.04 44.59
CA GLU A 286 -9.74 -0.72 45.07
C GLU A 286 -10.99 -0.08 44.45
N PRO A 287 -11.46 -0.60 43.30
CA PRO A 287 -12.73 -0.18 42.75
C PRO A 287 -13.86 -0.52 43.72
N VAL A 288 -14.76 0.42 43.93
CA VAL A 288 -15.94 0.26 44.84
C VAL A 288 -16.91 -0.80 44.30
N ASN A 289 -16.98 -0.92 42.97
CA ASN A 289 -17.77 -1.94 42.27
C ASN A 289 -16.87 -2.96 41.60
N PRO A 290 -17.32 -4.24 41.52
CA PRO A 290 -16.53 -5.26 40.87
C PRO A 290 -16.48 -5.09 39.36
N TYR A 291 -17.36 -4.32 38.76
CA TYR A 291 -17.40 -4.10 37.31
C TYR A 291 -17.41 -2.61 36.96
N ASP A 292 -16.73 -2.31 35.85
CA ASP A 292 -16.64 -0.97 35.28
C ASP A 292 -16.80 -1.00 33.78
N ILE A 293 -17.24 0.13 33.21
CA ILE A 293 -17.39 0.34 31.77
C ILE A 293 -16.74 1.70 31.42
N ALA A 294 -15.97 1.72 30.34
CA ALA A 294 -15.35 2.93 29.83
C ALA A 294 -15.42 2.99 28.29
N VAL A 295 -15.37 4.19 27.77
CA VAL A 295 -15.16 4.49 26.36
C VAL A 295 -13.78 5.08 26.17
N GLN A 296 -13.19 4.86 25.00
CA GLN A 296 -11.89 5.41 24.67
C GLN A 296 -11.83 5.77 23.20
N VAL A 297 -11.14 6.88 22.89
CA VAL A 297 -10.78 7.29 21.54
C VAL A 297 -9.28 7.50 21.47
N VAL A 298 -8.67 7.08 20.37
CA VAL A 298 -7.22 7.18 20.14
C VAL A 298 -6.95 7.65 18.73
N TYR A 299 -6.00 8.57 18.61
CA TYR A 299 -5.47 9.06 17.35
C TYR A 299 -3.96 8.89 17.31
N GLN A 300 -3.45 8.32 16.22
CA GLN A 300 -2.03 7.96 16.10
C GLN A 300 -1.50 8.30 14.71
N GLY A 301 -0.20 8.52 14.64
CA GLY A 301 0.53 8.74 13.40
C GLY A 301 1.81 7.93 13.33
N THR A 302 2.14 7.46 12.14
CA THR A 302 3.38 6.73 11.84
C THR A 302 4.04 7.34 10.62
N SER A 303 5.36 7.42 10.63
CA SER A 303 6.17 7.76 9.46
C SER A 303 7.25 6.70 9.27
N LEU A 304 7.37 6.22 8.04
CA LEU A 304 8.38 5.27 7.61
C LEU A 304 9.09 5.80 6.37
N LYS A 305 10.43 5.77 6.38
CA LYS A 305 11.26 6.04 5.20
C LYS A 305 12.28 4.93 5.06
N ASN A 306 12.28 4.28 3.90
CA ASN A 306 13.20 3.18 3.62
C ASN A 306 13.60 3.17 2.14
N THR A 307 14.73 2.55 1.84
CA THR A 307 15.12 2.18 0.47
C THR A 307 14.96 0.68 0.38
N VAL A 308 13.99 0.21 -0.41
CA VAL A 308 13.58 -1.20 -0.43
C VAL A 308 13.85 -1.87 -1.77
N GLY A 309 14.16 -3.16 -1.68
CA GLY A 309 14.25 -4.08 -2.81
C GLY A 309 15.50 -3.93 -3.68
N ILE A 310 15.58 -4.80 -4.70
CA ILE A 310 16.68 -4.88 -5.65
C ILE A 310 16.75 -3.62 -6.54
N THR A 311 15.61 -2.97 -6.74
CA THR A 311 15.49 -1.74 -7.53
C THR A 311 15.92 -0.48 -6.75
N LYS A 312 16.36 -0.62 -5.49
CA LYS A 312 16.67 0.50 -4.59
C LYS A 312 15.53 1.54 -4.55
N ALA A 313 14.28 1.04 -4.49
CA ALA A 313 13.12 1.91 -4.45
C ALA A 313 13.08 2.71 -3.14
N ASP A 314 13.02 4.02 -3.24
CA ASP A 314 12.80 4.88 -2.09
C ASP A 314 11.30 4.87 -1.74
N LEU A 315 11.01 4.42 -0.52
CA LEU A 315 9.68 4.40 0.06
C LEU A 315 9.56 5.48 1.13
N GLU A 316 8.57 6.34 0.99
CA GLU A 316 8.09 7.20 2.05
C GLU A 316 6.61 6.88 2.32
N ALA A 317 6.27 6.50 3.56
CA ALA A 317 4.92 6.17 3.96
C ALA A 317 4.53 6.89 5.26
N ASN A 318 3.37 7.53 5.25
CA ASN A 318 2.80 8.23 6.40
C ASN A 318 1.41 7.66 6.68
N ALA A 319 1.21 7.15 7.91
CA ALA A 319 -0.06 6.59 8.34
C ALA A 319 -0.77 7.50 9.34
N THR A 320 -2.10 7.55 9.21
CA THR A 320 -3.03 8.13 10.17
C THR A 320 -3.94 7.02 10.66
N ILE A 321 -4.07 6.87 11.97
CA ILE A 321 -4.75 5.74 12.61
C ILE A 321 -5.73 6.26 13.65
N TYR A 322 -6.96 5.75 13.60
CA TYR A 322 -8.03 6.05 14.55
C TYR A 322 -8.51 4.77 15.22
N ASN A 323 -8.86 4.90 16.51
CA ASN A 323 -9.57 3.87 17.25
C ASN A 323 -10.63 4.50 18.15
N ALA A 324 -11.80 3.87 18.19
CA ALA A 324 -12.82 4.14 19.19
C ALA A 324 -13.28 2.82 19.79
N ASN A 325 -13.24 2.67 21.11
CA ASN A 325 -13.63 1.43 21.76
C ASN A 325 -14.55 1.65 22.95
N LEU A 326 -15.37 0.64 23.20
CA LEU A 326 -16.15 0.45 24.42
C LEU A 326 -15.63 -0.81 25.10
N HIS A 327 -15.25 -0.71 26.35
CA HIS A 327 -14.73 -1.85 27.09
C HIS A 327 -15.25 -1.88 28.52
N GLY A 328 -15.30 -3.09 29.08
CA GLY A 328 -15.66 -3.35 30.44
C GLY A 328 -14.60 -4.20 31.13
N SER A 329 -14.52 -4.05 32.45
CA SER A 329 -13.65 -4.88 33.28
C SER A 329 -14.38 -5.38 34.53
N TYR A 330 -13.89 -6.50 35.08
CA TYR A 330 -14.41 -7.12 36.28
C TYR A 330 -13.26 -7.44 37.25
N ASN A 331 -13.31 -6.86 38.44
CA ASN A 331 -12.34 -7.13 39.48
C ASN A 331 -12.61 -8.48 40.13
N LEU A 332 -11.67 -9.42 39.99
CA LEU A 332 -11.74 -10.77 40.57
C LEU A 332 -11.21 -10.82 42.00
N GLY A 333 -10.63 -9.73 42.47
CA GLY A 333 -9.96 -9.68 43.78
C GLY A 333 -8.52 -10.18 43.71
N GLY A 334 -7.76 -9.96 44.79
CA GLY A 334 -6.36 -10.42 44.86
C GLY A 334 -5.41 -9.83 43.86
N GLY A 335 -5.72 -8.69 43.25
CA GLY A 335 -4.93 -8.04 42.22
C GLY A 335 -5.22 -8.53 40.80
N PHE A 336 -6.23 -9.41 40.63
CA PHE A 336 -6.63 -9.92 39.30
C PHE A 336 -7.86 -9.18 38.77
N GLU A 337 -7.84 -8.86 37.48
CA GLU A 337 -8.95 -8.24 36.79
C GLU A 337 -9.09 -8.85 35.39
N ALA A 338 -10.33 -9.19 35.01
CA ALA A 338 -10.68 -9.62 33.64
C ALA A 338 -11.29 -8.44 32.89
N TYR A 339 -11.06 -8.36 31.60
CA TYR A 339 -11.64 -7.30 30.78
C TYR A 339 -11.99 -7.80 29.37
N THR A 340 -12.92 -7.09 28.75
CA THR A 340 -13.30 -7.29 27.35
C THR A 340 -13.72 -5.96 26.73
N GLY A 341 -13.62 -5.87 25.42
CA GLY A 341 -14.06 -4.67 24.71
C GLY A 341 -14.18 -4.87 23.22
N VAL A 342 -14.98 -4.01 22.60
CA VAL A 342 -15.16 -3.94 21.15
C VAL A 342 -14.64 -2.58 20.68
N GLY A 343 -13.81 -2.60 19.64
CA GLY A 343 -13.22 -1.40 19.05
C GLY A 343 -13.50 -1.32 17.56
N PHE A 344 -13.72 -0.10 17.09
CA PHE A 344 -13.66 0.26 15.69
C PHE A 344 -12.27 0.82 15.39
N GLU A 345 -11.66 0.36 14.32
CA GLU A 345 -10.31 0.71 13.91
C GLU A 345 -10.30 1.18 12.47
N GLN A 346 -9.52 2.20 12.20
CA GLN A 346 -9.30 2.72 10.86
C GLN A 346 -7.85 3.16 10.68
N ILE A 347 -7.25 2.80 9.55
CA ILE A 347 -5.96 3.30 9.10
C ILE A 347 -6.07 3.86 7.68
N THR A 348 -5.32 4.93 7.43
CA THR A 348 -5.03 5.43 6.08
C THR A 348 -3.52 5.63 5.98
N ILE A 349 -2.90 5.02 4.98
CA ILE A 349 -1.47 5.15 4.69
C ILE A 349 -1.34 5.79 3.32
N ASN A 350 -0.67 6.94 3.25
CA ASN A 350 -0.23 7.54 2.00
C ASN A 350 1.24 7.23 1.81
N SER A 351 1.58 6.65 0.67
CA SER A 351 2.96 6.26 0.36
C SER A 351 3.36 6.72 -1.02
N THR A 352 4.62 7.15 -1.13
CA THR A 352 5.28 7.49 -2.40
C THR A 352 6.43 6.51 -2.60
N TYR A 353 6.45 5.89 -3.77
CA TYR A 353 7.52 4.99 -4.21
C TYR A 353 8.26 5.66 -5.37
N LYS A 354 9.60 5.75 -5.26
CA LYS A 354 10.46 6.14 -6.37
C LYS A 354 11.38 4.97 -6.69
N TYR A 355 11.35 4.49 -7.93
CA TYR A 355 12.07 3.30 -8.33
C TYR A 355 12.54 3.39 -9.78
N PHE A 356 13.55 2.59 -10.10
CA PHE A 356 14.03 2.38 -11.45
C PHE A 356 13.49 1.06 -12.01
N LEU A 357 13.61 0.85 -13.32
CA LEU A 357 13.30 -0.44 -13.92
C LEU A 357 14.02 -1.58 -13.17
N PRO A 358 13.34 -2.72 -12.95
CA PRO A 358 14.00 -3.91 -12.39
C PRO A 358 15.29 -4.28 -13.15
N VAL A 359 16.28 -4.78 -12.43
CA VAL A 359 17.62 -5.09 -13.00
C VAL A 359 17.52 -6.03 -14.18
N GLU A 360 16.66 -7.06 -14.13
CA GLU A 360 16.44 -8.04 -15.20
C GLU A 360 15.84 -7.40 -16.45
N ILE A 361 14.96 -6.42 -16.27
CA ILE A 361 14.42 -5.63 -17.39
C ILE A 361 15.50 -4.77 -18.01
N GLN A 362 16.35 -4.16 -17.18
CA GLN A 362 17.48 -3.35 -17.67
C GLN A 362 18.49 -4.20 -18.45
N TRP A 363 18.73 -5.47 -18.06
CA TRP A 363 19.55 -6.39 -18.84
C TRP A 363 18.94 -6.69 -20.21
N GLN A 364 17.65 -7.00 -20.25
CA GLN A 364 16.93 -7.30 -21.51
C GLN A 364 16.92 -6.10 -22.46
N LEU A 365 16.86 -4.88 -21.90
CA LEU A 365 16.88 -3.63 -22.66
C LEU A 365 18.32 -3.15 -23.00
N GLY A 366 19.35 -3.83 -22.51
CA GLY A 366 20.74 -3.43 -22.71
C GLY A 366 21.13 -2.14 -21.96
N LEU A 367 20.40 -1.79 -20.90
CA LEU A 367 20.72 -0.66 -20.04
C LEU A 367 21.77 -0.99 -18.99
N LEU A 368 21.80 -2.24 -18.52
CA LEU A 368 22.83 -2.79 -17.66
C LEU A 368 23.53 -3.97 -18.33
N GLU A 369 24.79 -4.16 -17.99
CA GLU A 369 25.56 -5.34 -18.39
C GLU A 369 24.96 -6.60 -17.74
N GLN A 370 24.82 -7.67 -18.52
CA GLN A 370 24.24 -8.94 -18.06
C GLN A 370 24.90 -9.45 -16.78
N GLY A 371 24.09 -9.71 -15.75
CA GLY A 371 24.54 -10.20 -14.45
C GLY A 371 25.13 -9.13 -13.51
N LYS A 372 25.08 -7.84 -13.89
CA LYS A 372 25.45 -6.71 -13.02
C LYS A 372 24.22 -5.97 -12.52
N SER A 373 24.24 -5.56 -11.27
CA SER A 373 23.19 -4.75 -10.66
C SER A 373 23.49 -3.25 -10.60
N GLU A 374 24.71 -2.86 -10.99
CA GLU A 374 25.20 -1.49 -10.94
C GLU A 374 25.67 -1.06 -12.33
N PRO A 375 25.62 0.25 -12.64
CA PRO A 375 26.14 0.78 -13.90
C PRO A 375 27.62 0.45 -14.13
N THR A 376 27.95 0.12 -15.37
CA THR A 376 29.33 -0.12 -15.82
C THR A 376 29.64 0.72 -17.06
N PRO A 377 30.91 0.90 -17.45
CA PRO A 377 31.25 1.65 -18.65
C PRO A 377 30.53 1.11 -19.91
N GLY A 378 29.73 1.96 -20.55
CA GLY A 378 28.89 1.60 -21.69
C GLY A 378 27.47 1.13 -21.33
N TYR A 379 27.18 0.90 -20.05
CA TYR A 379 25.86 0.48 -19.53
C TYR A 379 25.45 1.36 -18.36
N PRO A 380 24.89 2.56 -18.63
CA PRO A 380 24.64 3.58 -17.58
C PRO A 380 23.50 3.24 -16.63
N GLY A 381 22.74 2.17 -16.91
CA GLY A 381 21.53 1.85 -16.18
C GLY A 381 20.35 2.76 -16.54
N ASP A 382 19.21 2.50 -15.93
CA ASP A 382 18.05 3.39 -16.05
C ASP A 382 18.31 4.70 -15.28
N GLN A 383 18.24 5.82 -16.00
CA GLN A 383 18.52 7.17 -15.45
C GLN A 383 17.23 7.92 -15.07
N ASN A 384 16.07 7.36 -15.38
CA ASN A 384 14.79 8.03 -15.19
C ASN A 384 13.92 7.27 -14.17
N PRO A 385 13.95 7.64 -12.89
CA PRO A 385 13.12 6.99 -11.89
C PRO A 385 11.63 7.25 -12.17
N GLN A 386 10.82 6.22 -11.95
CA GLN A 386 9.38 6.35 -11.86
C GLN A 386 8.99 6.75 -10.45
N SER A 387 7.85 7.42 -10.31
CA SER A 387 7.23 7.73 -9.01
C SER A 387 5.78 7.34 -9.04
N THR A 388 5.36 6.58 -8.03
CA THR A 388 3.97 6.14 -7.86
C THR A 388 3.50 6.47 -6.46
N ASP A 389 2.33 7.10 -6.37
CA ASP A 389 1.67 7.39 -5.11
C ASP A 389 0.54 6.37 -4.90
N LEU A 390 0.59 5.67 -3.76
CA LEU A 390 -0.44 4.71 -3.37
C LEU A 390 -1.06 5.12 -2.05
N THR A 391 -2.39 5.01 -1.98
CA THR A 391 -3.14 5.20 -0.74
C THR A 391 -3.75 3.86 -0.33
N PHE A 392 -3.45 3.44 0.88
CA PHE A 392 -4.00 2.24 1.49
C PHE A 392 -4.96 2.62 2.60
N THR A 393 -6.10 1.94 2.66
CA THR A 393 -7.09 2.11 3.74
C THR A 393 -7.53 0.76 4.25
N ASP A 394 -7.72 0.65 5.57
CA ASP A 394 -8.38 -0.50 6.17
C ASP A 394 -9.27 -0.04 7.32
N THR A 395 -10.43 -0.68 7.44
CA THR A 395 -11.35 -0.52 8.56
C THR A 395 -11.64 -1.86 9.18
N ASN A 396 -11.71 -1.93 10.50
CA ASN A 396 -11.84 -3.18 11.20
C ASN A 396 -12.71 -3.02 12.47
N ILE A 397 -13.39 -4.10 12.85
CA ILE A 397 -14.00 -4.25 14.16
C ILE A 397 -13.22 -5.33 14.89
N LYS A 398 -12.76 -5.00 16.09
CA LYS A 398 -11.94 -5.86 16.93
C LYS A 398 -12.67 -6.18 18.23
N TRP A 399 -12.67 -7.45 18.61
CA TRP A 399 -13.08 -7.89 19.94
C TRP A 399 -11.86 -8.36 20.73
N THR A 400 -11.64 -7.76 21.90
CA THR A 400 -10.51 -8.07 22.77
C THR A 400 -11.00 -8.69 24.06
N ILE A 401 -10.34 -9.75 24.50
CA ILE A 401 -10.54 -10.39 25.80
C ILE A 401 -9.18 -10.48 26.48
N GLY A 402 -9.11 -10.12 27.75
CA GLY A 402 -7.85 -10.14 28.49
C GLY A 402 -7.98 -10.23 30.00
N MET A 403 -6.82 -10.36 30.60
CA MET A 403 -6.64 -10.39 32.07
C MET A 403 -5.46 -9.52 32.45
N THR A 404 -5.54 -8.95 33.65
CA THR A 404 -4.42 -8.31 34.32
C THR A 404 -4.13 -8.97 35.66
N ALA A 405 -2.87 -8.93 36.08
CA ALA A 405 -2.45 -9.29 37.42
C ALA A 405 -1.53 -8.21 37.98
N LYS A 406 -1.84 -7.70 39.16
CA LYS A 406 -1.08 -6.65 39.84
C LYS A 406 -0.28 -7.23 41.00
N PHE A 407 1.02 -6.96 41.05
CA PHE A 407 1.98 -7.36 42.07
C PHE A 407 2.72 -6.12 42.58
N GLY A 408 2.23 -5.51 43.67
CA GLY A 408 2.74 -4.23 44.11
C GLY A 408 2.50 -3.14 43.05
N ASN A 409 3.55 -2.46 42.62
CA ASN A 409 3.48 -1.42 41.62
C ASN A 409 3.60 -1.95 40.16
N ILE A 410 3.73 -3.26 39.99
CA ILE A 410 3.86 -3.88 38.66
C ILE A 410 2.53 -4.50 38.27
N ARG A 411 2.03 -4.18 37.09
CA ARG A 411 0.87 -4.79 36.44
C ARG A 411 1.32 -5.53 35.18
N THR A 412 1.03 -6.83 35.13
CA THR A 412 1.18 -7.66 33.94
C THR A 412 -0.18 -7.80 33.26
N ILE A 413 -0.17 -7.88 31.97
CA ILE A 413 -1.39 -7.84 31.17
C ILE A 413 -1.23 -8.80 30.00
N LEU A 414 -2.26 -9.63 29.76
CA LEU A 414 -2.32 -10.56 28.64
C LEU A 414 -3.69 -10.43 27.99
N ASP A 415 -3.73 -10.25 26.69
CA ASP A 415 -4.98 -10.27 25.92
C ASP A 415 -4.85 -10.91 24.56
N TYR A 416 -5.99 -11.32 24.04
CA TYR A 416 -6.14 -11.80 22.68
C TYR A 416 -7.25 -11.00 21.99
N SER A 417 -6.92 -10.52 20.80
CA SER A 417 -7.83 -9.75 19.95
C SER A 417 -8.23 -10.55 18.73
N LEU A 418 -9.53 -10.66 18.51
CA LEU A 418 -10.16 -11.30 17.35
C LEU A 418 -10.58 -10.22 16.35
N SER A 419 -10.10 -10.32 15.13
CA SER A 419 -10.39 -9.37 14.06
C SER A 419 -10.00 -9.95 12.69
N LYS A 420 -9.96 -9.13 11.64
CA LYS A 420 -9.36 -9.53 10.34
C LYS A 420 -7.89 -9.97 10.49
N PHE A 421 -7.21 -9.51 11.52
CA PHE A 421 -5.86 -9.88 11.86
C PHE A 421 -5.77 -10.12 13.38
N ASN A 422 -5.61 -11.37 13.79
CA ASN A 422 -5.62 -11.75 15.20
C ASN A 422 -4.30 -11.36 15.87
N VAL A 423 -4.40 -10.84 17.10
CA VAL A 423 -3.26 -10.32 17.85
C VAL A 423 -3.27 -10.89 19.27
N LEU A 424 -2.15 -11.53 19.66
CA LEU A 424 -1.85 -11.82 21.06
C LEU A 424 -1.01 -10.67 21.61
N SER A 425 -1.41 -10.13 22.75
CA SER A 425 -0.72 -8.98 23.33
C SER A 425 -0.29 -9.24 24.77
N PHE A 426 0.87 -8.71 25.13
CA PHE A 426 1.42 -8.72 26.47
C PHE A 426 1.83 -7.31 26.88
N GLY A 427 1.50 -6.91 28.11
CA GLY A 427 1.88 -5.62 28.66
C GLY A 427 2.58 -5.76 30.01
N LEU A 428 3.60 -4.94 30.22
CA LEU A 428 4.25 -4.73 31.49
C LEU A 428 4.17 -3.24 31.83
N VAL A 429 3.53 -2.93 32.95
CA VAL A 429 3.23 -1.54 33.37
C VAL A 429 3.69 -1.34 34.81
N TYR A 430 4.36 -0.23 35.05
CA TYR A 430 4.73 0.23 36.37
C TYR A 430 3.82 1.40 36.77
N GLU A 431 3.22 1.31 37.96
CA GLU A 431 2.32 2.33 38.51
C GLU A 431 3.08 3.18 39.54
N LEU A 432 3.03 4.54 39.35
CA LEU A 432 3.69 5.56 40.18
C LEU A 432 2.69 6.34 41.03
#